data_d1e4e654ef4c7f6495c0e11fda2ad05b
#
_entry.id   d1e4e654ef4c7f6495c0e11fda2ad05b
#
_cell.length_a   1.000
_cell.length_b   1.000
_cell.length_c   1.000
_cell.angle_alpha   90.00
_cell.angle_beta   90.00
_cell.angle_gamma   90.00
#
_symmetry.space_group_name_H-M   'P 1'
#
loop_
_entity.id
_entity.type
_entity.pdbx_description
1 polymer ?
#
loop_
_entity_poly.entity_id
_entity_poly.type
_entity_poly.pdbx_seq_one_letter_code
_entity_poly.pdbx_strand_id
1 'polypeptide(L)'
;MTSGSPAFGRFILVENEKWARERATFLFHRERCMDTRFADIVQLEVARSDTTLVAIENAPGMVSVVLMKPGRDISIDELESVSRAISHAFIELYGDDYLPAFEVTSPGLDRVLKTAREMELFAGRFVRVATKESREPIIGTLGASDGSTLHVTVLGVDRALDMRQVTKISLWDEILGGAYEG
;
A
#
# COMPACT_ATOMS: atom_id res chain seq x y z
N MET A 1 -2.43 -58.73 43.52
CA MET A 1 -3.19 -58.34 42.30
C MET A 1 -3.37 -56.87 42.35
N THR A 2 -2.44 -56.15 41.77
CA THR A 2 -2.46 -54.69 41.66
C THR A 2 -2.04 -54.31 40.22
N SER A 3 -3.00 -53.94 39.43
CA SER A 3 -2.76 -53.48 38.08
C SER A 3 -2.45 -51.99 38.10
N GLY A 4 -1.23 -51.64 37.75
CA GLY A 4 -0.82 -50.25 37.54
C GLY A 4 -1.31 -49.76 36.19
N SER A 5 -1.95 -48.63 36.20
CA SER A 5 -2.33 -47.87 35.01
C SER A 5 -1.13 -47.06 34.52
N PRO A 6 -0.79 -47.05 33.23
CA PRO A 6 0.35 -46.30 32.74
C PRO A 6 -0.01 -44.83 32.54
N ALA A 7 0.91 -43.97 33.00
CA ALA A 7 0.86 -42.52 32.85
C ALA A 7 1.17 -42.09 31.39
N PHE A 8 0.19 -42.20 30.48
CA PHE A 8 0.35 -41.84 29.09
C PHE A 8 -0.27 -40.46 28.70
N GLY A 9 -0.90 -39.78 29.67
CA GLY A 9 -1.66 -38.56 29.35
C GLY A 9 -0.93 -37.23 29.49
N ARG A 10 0.26 -37.18 30.11
CA ARG A 10 0.90 -35.90 30.48
C ARG A 10 2.01 -35.44 29.52
N PHE A 11 2.55 -36.35 28.72
CA PHE A 11 3.67 -36.00 27.82
C PHE A 11 3.24 -35.34 26.50
N ILE A 12 2.05 -35.65 26.01
CA ILE A 12 1.56 -35.15 24.72
C ILE A 12 1.10 -33.68 24.82
N LEU A 13 0.59 -33.22 25.97
CA LEU A 13 0.13 -31.84 26.18
C LEU A 13 1.28 -30.83 26.28
N VAL A 14 2.41 -31.22 26.86
CA VAL A 14 3.57 -30.32 27.06
C VAL A 14 4.32 -30.07 25.74
N GLU A 15 4.42 -31.10 24.89
CA GLU A 15 5.01 -30.91 23.54
C GLU A 15 4.14 -30.03 22.63
N ASN A 16 2.83 -30.12 22.73
CA ASN A 16 1.91 -29.37 21.92
C ASN A 16 1.93 -27.84 22.24
N GLU A 17 2.06 -27.49 23.53
CA GLU A 17 2.16 -26.07 23.94
C GLU A 17 3.51 -25.45 23.55
N LYS A 18 4.59 -26.21 23.66
CA LYS A 18 5.92 -25.75 23.24
C LYS A 18 5.97 -25.51 21.74
N TRP A 19 5.43 -26.44 20.94
CA TRP A 19 5.30 -26.31 19.49
C TRP A 19 4.41 -25.14 19.07
N ALA A 20 3.30 -24.92 19.78
CA ALA A 20 2.41 -23.80 19.51
C ALA A 20 3.07 -22.45 19.83
N ARG A 21 3.84 -22.37 20.92
CA ARG A 21 4.59 -21.16 21.28
C ARG A 21 5.76 -20.89 20.34
N GLU A 22 6.52 -21.92 19.96
CA GLU A 22 7.62 -21.78 19.01
C GLU A 22 7.12 -21.38 17.61
N ARG A 23 6.00 -21.94 17.14
CA ARG A 23 5.37 -21.52 15.89
C ARG A 23 4.82 -20.10 15.97
N ALA A 24 4.17 -19.72 17.06
CA ALA A 24 3.69 -18.35 17.26
C ALA A 24 4.84 -17.34 17.32
N THR A 25 5.92 -17.64 18.04
CA THR A 25 7.12 -16.79 18.11
C THR A 25 7.85 -16.73 16.77
N PHE A 26 7.92 -17.86 16.06
CA PHE A 26 8.54 -17.96 14.75
C PHE A 26 7.72 -17.19 13.69
N LEU A 27 6.39 -17.32 13.71
CA LEU A 27 5.49 -16.56 12.84
C LEU A 27 5.56 -15.05 13.12
N PHE A 28 5.61 -14.63 14.39
CA PHE A 28 5.68 -13.22 14.77
C PHE A 28 7.03 -12.56 14.39
N HIS A 29 8.14 -13.30 14.46
CA HIS A 29 9.46 -12.86 13.96
C HIS A 29 9.52 -12.88 12.44
N ARG A 30 8.83 -13.83 11.82
CA ARG A 30 8.76 -14.02 10.38
C ARG A 30 8.01 -12.87 9.68
N GLU A 31 6.87 -12.43 10.23
CA GLU A 31 6.09 -11.33 9.66
C GLU A 31 6.90 -10.02 9.64
N ARG A 32 7.56 -9.68 10.75
CA ARG A 32 8.33 -8.43 10.85
C ARG A 32 9.59 -8.41 9.97
N CYS A 33 10.22 -9.55 9.76
CA CYS A 33 11.43 -9.69 8.94
C CYS A 33 11.09 -9.81 7.45
N MET A 34 9.91 -10.36 7.11
CA MET A 34 9.44 -10.49 5.74
C MET A 34 9.01 -9.17 5.15
N ASP A 35 8.36 -8.31 5.90
CA ASP A 35 7.91 -6.99 5.43
C ASP A 35 9.09 -6.16 4.92
N THR A 36 10.20 -6.13 5.65
CA THR A 36 11.40 -5.39 5.23
C THR A 36 12.03 -6.00 3.98
N ARG A 37 12.22 -7.31 3.94
CA ARG A 37 12.84 -8.00 2.79
C ARG A 37 11.99 -7.90 1.53
N PHE A 38 10.67 -8.04 1.69
CA PHE A 38 9.75 -7.90 0.58
C PHE A 38 9.76 -6.46 0.03
N ALA A 39 9.73 -5.46 0.91
CA ALA A 39 9.82 -4.07 0.51
C ALA A 39 11.13 -3.73 -0.22
N ASP A 40 12.26 -4.28 0.22
CA ASP A 40 13.55 -4.09 -0.43
C ASP A 40 13.57 -4.68 -1.86
N ILE A 41 13.00 -5.89 -2.04
CA ILE A 41 12.87 -6.52 -3.36
C ILE A 41 11.94 -5.69 -4.26
N VAL A 42 10.79 -5.25 -3.74
CA VAL A 42 9.87 -4.39 -4.50
C VAL A 42 10.57 -3.13 -4.98
N GLN A 43 11.29 -2.44 -4.10
CA GLN A 43 12.03 -1.22 -4.48
C GLN A 43 13.07 -1.51 -5.56
N LEU A 44 13.80 -2.61 -5.44
CA LEU A 44 14.82 -3.00 -6.39
C LEU A 44 14.24 -3.30 -7.78
N GLU A 45 13.18 -4.10 -7.85
CA GLU A 45 12.57 -4.50 -9.12
C GLU A 45 11.83 -3.33 -9.78
N VAL A 46 11.17 -2.48 -9.00
CA VAL A 46 10.56 -1.24 -9.51
C VAL A 46 11.62 -0.28 -10.06
N ALA A 47 12.77 -0.14 -9.39
CA ALA A 47 13.88 0.69 -9.89
C ALA A 47 14.50 0.18 -11.21
N ARG A 48 14.31 -1.09 -11.56
CA ARG A 48 14.73 -1.71 -12.83
C ARG A 48 13.69 -1.57 -13.94
N SER A 49 12.48 -1.18 -13.58
CA SER A 49 11.37 -0.98 -14.52
C SER A 49 11.17 0.50 -14.84
N ASP A 50 10.35 0.79 -15.86
CA ASP A 50 9.92 2.15 -16.19
C ASP A 50 8.74 2.64 -15.32
N THR A 51 8.56 2.05 -14.14
CA THR A 51 7.45 2.37 -13.25
C THR A 51 7.92 3.11 -12.01
N THR A 52 6.99 3.73 -11.30
CA THR A 52 7.27 4.45 -10.06
C THR A 52 6.46 3.85 -8.93
N LEU A 53 7.13 3.50 -7.83
CA LEU A 53 6.47 3.03 -6.62
C LEU A 53 5.75 4.19 -5.93
N VAL A 54 4.44 4.09 -5.82
CA VAL A 54 3.60 5.03 -5.07
C VAL A 54 3.57 4.64 -3.59
N ALA A 55 3.21 3.40 -3.29
CA ALA A 55 3.10 2.89 -1.92
C ALA A 55 3.23 1.36 -1.86
N ILE A 56 3.61 0.86 -0.69
CA ILE A 56 3.41 -0.54 -0.28
C ILE A 56 2.44 -0.48 0.90
N GLU A 57 1.27 -1.07 0.74
CA GLU A 57 0.17 -1.02 1.71
C GLU A 57 -0.11 -2.41 2.26
N ASN A 58 -0.18 -2.53 3.59
CA ASN A 58 -0.56 -3.79 4.22
C ASN A 58 -2.09 -3.86 4.33
N ALA A 59 -2.68 -4.86 3.72
CA ALA A 59 -4.08 -5.25 3.89
C ALA A 59 -4.15 -6.57 4.66
N PRO A 60 -5.29 -6.92 5.28
CA PRO A 60 -5.44 -8.19 5.98
C PRO A 60 -5.14 -9.38 5.06
N GLY A 61 -4.02 -10.09 5.34
CA GLY A 61 -3.61 -11.28 4.60
C GLY A 61 -2.93 -11.03 3.25
N MET A 62 -2.68 -9.77 2.86
CA MET A 62 -2.08 -9.45 1.56
C MET A 62 -1.29 -8.13 1.62
N VAL A 63 -0.29 -8.00 0.77
CA VAL A 63 0.46 -6.76 0.55
C VAL A 63 0.06 -6.18 -0.80
N SER A 64 -0.34 -4.90 -0.84
CA SER A 64 -0.66 -4.19 -2.08
C SER A 64 0.52 -3.30 -2.49
N VAL A 65 1.09 -3.53 -3.65
CA VAL A 65 2.16 -2.74 -4.26
C VAL A 65 1.54 -1.82 -5.30
N VAL A 66 1.48 -0.54 -5.00
CA VAL A 66 0.84 0.46 -5.86
C VAL A 66 1.89 1.12 -6.75
N LEU A 67 1.74 0.97 -8.06
CA LEU A 67 2.66 1.47 -9.08
C LEU A 67 1.96 2.46 -10.00
N MET A 68 2.70 3.45 -10.45
CA MET A 68 2.27 4.36 -11.52
C MET A 68 3.33 4.46 -12.61
N LYS A 69 2.94 5.00 -13.75
CA LYS A 69 3.86 5.38 -14.80
C LYS A 69 3.79 6.90 -15.04
N PRO A 70 4.93 7.59 -15.12
CA PRO A 70 4.93 9.03 -15.41
C PRO A 70 4.32 9.31 -16.79
N GLY A 71 3.40 10.26 -16.85
CA GLY A 71 2.85 10.78 -18.10
C GLY A 71 1.76 9.96 -18.79
N ARG A 72 1.48 8.72 -18.33
CA ARG A 72 0.37 7.89 -18.85
C ARG A 72 -0.12 6.88 -17.82
N ASP A 73 -1.23 6.26 -18.12
CA ASP A 73 -1.71 5.13 -17.30
C ASP A 73 -0.81 3.90 -17.51
N ILE A 74 -0.64 3.14 -16.44
CA ILE A 74 0.08 1.87 -16.45
C ILE A 74 -0.85 0.77 -16.95
N SER A 75 -0.36 -0.08 -17.87
CA SER A 75 -1.16 -1.19 -18.41
C SER A 75 -1.13 -2.41 -17.48
N ILE A 76 -2.10 -3.31 -17.68
CA ILE A 76 -2.16 -4.58 -16.94
C ILE A 76 -0.92 -5.43 -17.22
N ASP A 77 -0.45 -5.48 -18.46
CA ASP A 77 0.75 -6.25 -18.84
C ASP A 77 2.02 -5.72 -18.15
N GLU A 78 2.12 -4.40 -17.96
CA GLU A 78 3.22 -3.79 -17.22
C GLU A 78 3.17 -4.14 -15.72
N LEU A 79 1.98 -4.08 -15.11
CA LEU A 79 1.78 -4.51 -13.73
C LEU A 79 2.13 -5.98 -13.53
N GLU A 80 1.68 -6.84 -14.46
CA GLU A 80 1.98 -8.27 -14.43
C GLU A 80 3.48 -8.55 -14.60
N SER A 81 4.15 -7.83 -15.49
CA SER A 81 5.59 -7.96 -15.68
C SER A 81 6.37 -7.66 -14.40
N VAL A 82 6.03 -6.55 -13.72
CA VAL A 82 6.67 -6.18 -12.44
C VAL A 82 6.32 -7.19 -11.34
N SER A 83 5.08 -7.67 -11.29
CA SER A 83 4.65 -8.70 -10.33
C SER A 83 5.46 -9.98 -10.47
N ARG A 84 5.66 -10.44 -11.69
CA ARG A 84 6.50 -11.63 -11.97
C ARG A 84 7.96 -11.41 -11.60
N ALA A 85 8.51 -10.22 -11.87
CA ALA A 85 9.89 -9.89 -11.49
C ALA A 85 10.08 -9.91 -9.97
N ILE A 86 9.15 -9.31 -9.21
CA ILE A 86 9.15 -9.32 -7.74
C ILE A 86 9.09 -10.77 -7.22
N SER A 87 8.13 -11.57 -7.73
CA SER A 87 7.98 -12.98 -7.32
C SER A 87 9.25 -13.77 -7.57
N HIS A 88 9.81 -13.68 -8.77
CA HIS A 88 11.01 -14.42 -9.16
C HIS A 88 12.21 -14.03 -8.29
N ALA A 89 12.47 -12.73 -8.12
CA ALA A 89 13.57 -12.24 -7.29
C ALA A 89 13.44 -12.65 -5.82
N PHE A 90 12.22 -12.63 -5.29
CA PHE A 90 11.96 -13.04 -3.91
C PHE A 90 12.17 -14.54 -3.70
N ILE A 91 11.63 -15.37 -4.63
CA ILE A 91 11.74 -16.85 -4.57
C ILE A 91 13.20 -17.28 -4.71
N GLU A 92 13.95 -16.64 -5.60
CA GLU A 92 15.37 -16.94 -5.80
C GLU A 92 16.21 -16.70 -4.54
N LEU A 93 15.92 -15.64 -3.79
CA LEU A 93 16.66 -15.26 -2.59
C LEU A 93 16.20 -15.97 -1.31
N TYR A 94 14.90 -16.24 -1.19
CA TYR A 94 14.31 -16.67 0.07
C TYR A 94 13.49 -17.95 0.00
N GLY A 95 13.17 -18.44 -1.20
CA GLY A 95 12.33 -19.62 -1.44
C GLY A 95 10.83 -19.28 -1.51
N ASP A 96 10.10 -20.14 -2.19
CA ASP A 96 8.67 -19.99 -2.49
C ASP A 96 7.80 -19.97 -1.21
N ASP A 97 8.12 -20.82 -0.23
CA ASP A 97 7.37 -20.90 1.04
C ASP A 97 7.33 -19.59 1.83
N TYR A 98 8.17 -18.61 1.49
CA TYR A 98 8.31 -17.35 2.21
C TYR A 98 7.72 -16.15 1.46
N LEU A 99 7.27 -16.34 0.22
CA LEU A 99 6.63 -15.28 -0.54
C LEU A 99 5.29 -14.88 0.12
N PRO A 100 5.12 -13.62 0.53
CA PRO A 100 3.83 -13.17 1.03
C PRO A 100 2.80 -13.16 -0.09
N ALA A 101 1.52 -13.30 0.25
CA ALA A 101 0.46 -12.99 -0.69
C ALA A 101 0.54 -11.48 -1.02
N PHE A 102 0.63 -11.12 -2.29
CA PHE A 102 0.68 -9.74 -2.71
C PHE A 102 -0.02 -9.53 -4.05
N GLU A 103 -0.41 -8.29 -4.29
CA GLU A 103 -0.91 -7.80 -5.57
C GLU A 103 -0.09 -6.60 -6.04
N VAL A 104 -0.01 -6.41 -7.35
CA VAL A 104 0.54 -5.20 -7.97
C VAL A 104 -0.59 -4.49 -8.70
N THR A 105 -0.83 -3.23 -8.35
CA THR A 105 -1.98 -2.48 -8.83
C THR A 105 -1.62 -1.04 -9.21
N SER A 106 -2.47 -0.41 -10.00
CA SER A 106 -2.42 1.03 -10.25
C SER A 106 -3.11 1.82 -9.12
N PRO A 107 -2.82 3.11 -8.95
CA PRO A 107 -3.59 3.96 -8.04
C PRO A 107 -5.05 4.01 -8.46
N GLY A 108 -5.96 3.81 -7.51
CA GLY A 108 -7.39 4.01 -7.77
C GLY A 108 -7.71 5.45 -8.14
N LEU A 109 -8.78 5.66 -8.91
CA LEU A 109 -9.23 6.98 -9.37
C LEU A 109 -9.61 7.94 -8.23
N ASP A 110 -9.95 7.40 -7.06
CA ASP A 110 -10.32 8.12 -5.84
C ASP A 110 -9.27 7.98 -4.72
N ARG A 111 -8.03 7.58 -5.08
CA ARG A 111 -6.96 7.37 -4.11
C ARG A 111 -6.78 8.56 -3.19
N VAL A 112 -6.76 8.29 -1.88
CA VAL A 112 -6.44 9.30 -0.86
C VAL A 112 -4.94 9.48 -0.78
N LEU A 113 -4.47 10.72 -0.99
CA LEU A 113 -3.06 11.09 -0.87
C LEU A 113 -2.74 11.34 0.61
N LYS A 114 -1.83 10.55 1.16
CA LYS A 114 -1.52 10.54 2.61
C LYS A 114 -0.16 11.17 2.94
N THR A 115 0.74 11.23 1.97
CA THR A 115 2.13 11.66 2.19
C THR A 115 2.52 12.80 1.25
N ALA A 116 3.52 13.60 1.66
CA ALA A 116 4.09 14.64 0.82
C ALA A 116 4.62 14.07 -0.50
N ARG A 117 5.25 12.89 -0.45
CA ARG A 117 5.73 12.20 -1.66
C ARG A 117 4.59 11.84 -2.63
N GLU A 118 3.44 11.37 -2.13
CA GLU A 118 2.29 11.12 -3.00
C GLU A 118 1.79 12.42 -3.64
N MET A 119 1.74 13.52 -2.89
CA MET A 119 1.35 14.82 -3.45
C MET A 119 2.31 15.27 -4.56
N GLU A 120 3.61 15.07 -4.40
CA GLU A 120 4.61 15.35 -5.43
C GLU A 120 4.42 14.45 -6.67
N LEU A 121 4.21 13.14 -6.47
CA LEU A 121 4.01 12.18 -7.56
C LEU A 121 2.75 12.46 -8.38
N PHE A 122 1.70 12.98 -7.75
CA PHE A 122 0.43 13.29 -8.38
C PHE A 122 0.25 14.80 -8.70
N ALA A 123 1.31 15.61 -8.58
CA ALA A 123 1.26 17.01 -8.99
C ALA A 123 0.81 17.13 -10.46
N GLY A 124 -0.08 18.08 -10.75
CA GLY A 124 -0.71 18.24 -12.04
C GLY A 124 -1.95 17.38 -12.29
N ARG A 125 -2.31 16.44 -11.39
CA ARG A 125 -3.54 15.66 -11.48
C ARG A 125 -4.71 16.39 -10.84
N PHE A 126 -5.92 16.08 -11.28
CA PHE A 126 -7.12 16.58 -10.65
C PHE A 126 -7.31 15.93 -9.27
N VAL A 127 -7.65 16.77 -8.31
CA VAL A 127 -7.87 16.34 -6.91
C VAL A 127 -9.14 16.97 -6.35
N ARG A 128 -9.68 16.27 -5.37
CA ARG A 128 -10.76 16.73 -4.50
C ARG A 128 -10.19 16.95 -3.11
N VAL A 129 -10.24 18.18 -2.61
CA VAL A 129 -9.71 18.58 -1.32
C VAL A 129 -10.85 18.93 -0.39
N ALA A 130 -10.98 18.18 0.70
CA ALA A 130 -11.91 18.49 1.80
C ALA A 130 -11.19 19.31 2.87
N THR A 131 -11.85 20.36 3.37
CA THR A 131 -11.34 21.26 4.42
C THR A 131 -12.26 21.27 5.63
N LYS A 132 -11.77 21.78 6.76
CA LYS A 132 -12.56 21.96 7.99
C LYS A 132 -13.55 23.12 7.87
N GLU A 133 -13.24 24.09 7.04
CA GLU A 133 -13.98 25.37 6.93
C GLU A 133 -15.19 25.28 6.01
N SER A 134 -15.15 24.38 5.03
CA SER A 134 -16.23 24.23 4.04
C SER A 134 -16.75 22.81 3.98
N ARG A 135 -18.07 22.67 3.84
CA ARG A 135 -18.72 21.39 3.54
C ARG A 135 -18.51 20.98 2.08
N GLU A 136 -18.37 21.95 1.20
CA GLU A 136 -18.11 21.69 -0.21
C GLU A 136 -16.63 21.46 -0.44
N PRO A 137 -16.24 20.37 -1.10
CA PRO A 137 -14.85 20.11 -1.42
C PRO A 137 -14.36 21.05 -2.52
N ILE A 138 -13.09 21.39 -2.47
CA ILE A 138 -12.40 22.13 -3.52
C ILE A 138 -11.94 21.11 -4.56
N ILE A 139 -12.36 21.29 -5.82
CA ILE A 139 -11.94 20.47 -6.96
C ILE A 139 -11.02 21.31 -7.82
N GLY A 140 -9.86 20.79 -8.17
CA GLY A 140 -8.88 21.49 -8.99
C GLY A 140 -7.64 20.66 -9.26
N THR A 141 -6.68 21.26 -9.95
CA THR A 141 -5.39 20.63 -10.26
C THR A 141 -4.44 20.75 -9.05
N LEU A 142 -3.88 19.65 -8.63
CA LEU A 142 -2.89 19.60 -7.55
C LEU A 142 -1.61 20.33 -7.96
N GLY A 143 -1.23 21.33 -7.21
CA GLY A 143 0.03 22.05 -7.34
C GLY A 143 1.11 21.56 -6.36
N ALA A 144 2.06 22.42 -6.09
CA ALA A 144 3.12 22.15 -5.13
C ALA A 144 2.59 22.13 -3.69
N SER A 145 3.27 21.39 -2.81
CA SER A 145 3.08 21.44 -1.36
C SER A 145 4.44 21.57 -0.68
N ASP A 146 4.54 22.48 0.28
CA ASP A 146 5.74 22.65 1.11
C ASP A 146 5.59 22.03 2.52
N GLY A 147 4.51 21.25 2.72
CA GLY A 147 4.17 20.63 4.00
C GLY A 147 3.34 21.53 4.92
N SER A 148 3.36 22.84 4.74
CA SER A 148 2.50 23.80 5.46
C SER A 148 1.35 24.31 4.58
N THR A 149 1.62 24.47 3.29
CA THR A 149 0.71 25.04 2.29
C THR A 149 0.54 24.05 1.14
N LEU A 150 -0.70 23.87 0.72
CA LEU A 150 -1.08 23.12 -0.47
C LEU A 150 -1.59 24.08 -1.54
N HIS A 151 -0.99 24.03 -2.71
CA HIS A 151 -1.47 24.79 -3.87
C HIS A 151 -2.44 23.95 -4.69
N VAL A 152 -3.58 24.52 -5.02
CA VAL A 152 -4.60 23.90 -5.89
C VAL A 152 -5.08 24.92 -6.89
N THR A 153 -4.96 24.62 -8.17
CA THR A 153 -5.45 25.48 -9.24
C THR A 153 -6.92 25.16 -9.54
N VAL A 154 -7.80 26.11 -9.25
CA VAL A 154 -9.25 26.00 -9.49
C VAL A 154 -9.66 26.99 -10.56
N LEU A 155 -10.20 26.51 -11.68
CA LEU A 155 -10.60 27.34 -12.83
C LEU A 155 -9.50 28.31 -13.30
N GLY A 156 -8.25 27.85 -13.28
CA GLY A 156 -7.09 28.65 -13.70
C GLY A 156 -6.55 29.62 -12.63
N VAL A 157 -7.15 29.65 -11.44
CA VAL A 157 -6.70 30.49 -10.31
C VAL A 157 -6.02 29.61 -9.27
N ASP A 158 -4.78 29.97 -8.90
CA ASP A 158 -4.06 29.27 -7.83
C ASP A 158 -4.63 29.65 -6.46
N ARG A 159 -4.91 28.63 -5.64
CA ARG A 159 -5.37 28.76 -4.26
C ARG A 159 -4.36 28.10 -3.32
N ALA A 160 -3.84 28.87 -2.38
CA ALA A 160 -3.00 28.39 -1.30
C ALA A 160 -3.88 27.99 -0.10
N LEU A 161 -3.83 26.74 0.27
CA LEU A 161 -4.59 26.16 1.38
C LEU A 161 -3.64 25.81 2.54
N ASP A 162 -3.97 26.22 3.76
CA ASP A 162 -3.23 25.79 4.95
C ASP A 162 -3.46 24.29 5.21
N MET A 163 -2.41 23.48 5.21
CA MET A 163 -2.49 22.04 5.43
C MET A 163 -3.17 21.65 6.76
N ARG A 164 -3.16 22.53 7.75
CA ARG A 164 -3.88 22.31 9.03
C ARG A 164 -5.41 22.34 8.86
N GLN A 165 -5.90 22.99 7.82
CA GLN A 165 -7.31 23.06 7.48
C GLN A 165 -7.74 21.94 6.53
N VAL A 166 -6.82 21.31 5.84
CA VAL A 166 -7.09 20.17 4.94
C VAL A 166 -7.35 18.92 5.77
N THR A 167 -8.47 18.25 5.48
CA THR A 167 -8.85 16.99 6.15
C THR A 167 -8.62 15.77 5.27
N LYS A 168 -8.75 15.92 3.94
CA LYS A 168 -8.58 14.84 2.98
C LYS A 168 -8.20 15.41 1.62
N ILE A 169 -7.25 14.78 0.96
CA ILE A 169 -6.93 15.01 -0.45
C ILE A 169 -7.13 13.67 -1.15
N SER A 170 -7.91 13.63 -2.21
CA SER A 170 -8.08 12.42 -3.03
C SER A 170 -7.98 12.77 -4.51
N LEU A 171 -7.47 11.83 -5.30
CA LEU A 171 -7.54 11.94 -6.74
C LEU A 171 -9.01 12.10 -7.16
N TRP A 172 -9.23 12.81 -8.24
CA TRP A 172 -10.56 13.06 -8.79
C TRP A 172 -10.52 12.86 -10.31
N ASP A 173 -11.50 12.10 -10.83
CA ASP A 173 -11.69 11.94 -12.25
C ASP A 173 -12.97 12.68 -12.65
N GLU A 174 -12.88 13.62 -13.60
CA GLU A 174 -14.03 14.38 -14.11
C GLU A 174 -15.11 13.47 -14.72
N ILE A 175 -14.70 12.32 -15.27
CA ILE A 175 -15.63 11.36 -15.87
C ILE A 175 -16.57 10.77 -14.80
N LEU A 176 -16.09 10.58 -13.57
CA LEU A 176 -16.89 10.08 -12.45
C LEU A 176 -17.71 11.19 -11.77
N GLY A 177 -17.26 12.45 -11.83
CA GLY A 177 -17.94 13.60 -11.23
C GLY A 177 -19.23 13.99 -11.95
N GLY A 178 -19.31 13.80 -13.25
CA GLY A 178 -20.50 14.10 -14.04
C GLY A 178 -21.65 13.08 -13.89
N ALA A 179 -21.42 11.93 -13.26
CA ALA A 179 -22.43 10.90 -13.08
C ALA A 179 -23.29 11.03 -11.80
N TYR A 180 -22.99 12.02 -10.93
CA TYR A 180 -23.69 12.22 -9.65
C TYR A 180 -24.54 13.51 -9.59
N GLU A 181 -24.63 14.27 -10.68
CA GLU A 181 -25.58 15.37 -10.81
C GLU A 181 -26.79 14.94 -11.68
N GLY A 182 -27.57 14.03 -11.10
CA GLY A 182 -28.80 13.56 -11.71
C GLY A 182 -29.80 13.17 -10.65
#